data_b366798e5e09060f733ddd5669596ec6
#
_entry.id   b366798e5e09060f733ddd5669596ec6
#
_cell.length_a   1.000
_cell.length_b   1.000
_cell.length_c   1.000
_cell.angle_alpha   90.00
_cell.angle_beta   90.00
_cell.angle_gamma   90.00
#
_symmetry.space_group_name_H-M   'P 1'
#
loop_
_entity.id
_entity.type
_entity.pdbx_description
1 polymer ?
#
loop_
_entity_poly.entity_id
_entity_poly.type
_entity_poly.pdbx_seq_one_letter_code
_entity_poly.pdbx_strand_id
1 'polypeptide(L)'
;GALAAWFGFTAPSALIMIACGYGMVAYSDIVPIGALHGLKIAAAAIVAHALAGMAKSLTPDLERIILAGICALCVSVISHPAMQMVLIISGGLYGLLRPISSVVLDIPVGVQSFSELKVDFGQRQIACLFVFFGLLCGLPLIATSLTSQTLTLIDGFFRSGSMVFGGGHVVLPLLHTELVPQGLVTHETFLAGYGTAQAIPGPLFTFAAYLGTTIDGIAGGLICLIAIFVPSFLLVIGMLPVWEAISAYSRMKHILWGVNASVVGLLLAA
;
A
#
# COMPACT_ATOMS: atom_id res chain seq x y z
N GLY A 1 1.72 24.39 2.73
CA GLY A 1 1.57 23.88 1.38
C GLY A 1 1.21 22.41 1.30
N ALA A 2 2.18 21.48 1.53
CA ALA A 2 1.98 20.04 1.24
C ALA A 2 0.81 19.39 2.00
N LEU A 3 0.67 19.63 3.29
CA LEU A 3 -0.44 19.10 4.09
C LEU A 3 -1.80 19.62 3.62
N ALA A 4 -1.89 20.90 3.24
CA ALA A 4 -3.13 21.46 2.71
C ALA A 4 -3.50 20.85 1.35
N ALA A 5 -2.53 20.63 0.48
CA ALA A 5 -2.73 19.97 -0.80
C ALA A 5 -3.17 18.52 -0.60
N TRP A 6 -2.51 17.77 0.30
CA TRP A 6 -2.92 16.42 0.65
C TRP A 6 -4.35 16.38 1.20
N PHE A 7 -4.68 17.27 2.13
CA PHE A 7 -6.03 17.34 2.71
C PHE A 7 -7.08 17.65 1.64
N GLY A 8 -6.84 18.66 0.79
CA GLY A 8 -7.77 19.03 -0.28
C GLY A 8 -7.99 17.91 -1.31
N PHE A 9 -6.95 17.11 -1.58
CA PHE A 9 -7.05 15.97 -2.50
C PHE A 9 -7.69 14.73 -1.87
N THR A 10 -7.46 14.51 -0.56
CA THR A 10 -7.90 13.31 0.15
C THR A 10 -9.28 13.44 0.78
N ALA A 11 -9.61 14.61 1.35
CA ALA A 11 -10.84 14.79 2.13
C ALA A 11 -12.13 14.53 1.34
N PRO A 12 -12.29 15.01 0.09
CA PRO A 12 -13.53 14.74 -0.67
C PRO A 12 -13.75 13.24 -0.90
N SER A 13 -12.70 12.53 -1.35
CA SER A 13 -12.80 11.08 -1.59
C SER A 13 -12.99 10.30 -0.29
N ALA A 14 -12.33 10.69 0.81
CA ALA A 14 -12.50 10.08 2.11
C ALA A 14 -13.93 10.21 2.63
N LEU A 15 -14.54 11.39 2.50
CA LEU A 15 -15.93 11.61 2.90
C LEU A 15 -16.90 10.74 2.09
N ILE A 16 -16.71 10.64 0.78
CA ILE A 16 -17.53 9.77 -0.08
C ILE A 16 -17.33 8.31 0.33
N MET A 17 -16.09 7.87 0.58
CA MET A 17 -15.79 6.50 0.99
C MET A 17 -16.41 6.15 2.36
N ILE A 18 -16.39 7.08 3.33
CA ILE A 18 -17.08 6.91 4.61
C ILE A 18 -18.59 6.79 4.38
N ALA A 19 -19.17 7.66 3.55
CA ALA A 19 -20.60 7.62 3.24
C ALA A 19 -20.99 6.30 2.55
N CYS A 20 -20.17 5.80 1.62
CA CYS A 20 -20.40 4.51 0.97
C CYS A 20 -20.27 3.34 1.96
N GLY A 21 -19.27 3.37 2.85
CA GLY A 21 -19.10 2.36 3.90
C GLY A 21 -20.27 2.33 4.86
N TYR A 22 -20.71 3.50 5.31
CA TYR A 22 -21.91 3.62 6.16
C TYR A 22 -23.17 3.14 5.45
N GLY A 23 -23.35 3.52 4.18
CA GLY A 23 -24.48 3.07 3.36
C GLY A 23 -24.49 1.55 3.17
N MET A 24 -23.29 0.94 2.98
CA MET A 24 -23.17 -0.52 2.84
C MET A 24 -23.65 -1.25 4.10
N VAL A 25 -23.33 -0.73 5.28
CA VAL A 25 -23.77 -1.32 6.56
C VAL A 25 -25.25 -1.03 6.83
N ALA A 26 -25.69 0.23 6.63
CA ALA A 26 -27.05 0.64 6.97
C ALA A 26 -28.12 0.08 6.04
N TYR A 27 -27.77 -0.21 4.78
CA TYR A 27 -28.69 -0.62 3.73
C TYR A 27 -28.30 -1.97 3.11
N SER A 28 -27.57 -2.82 3.84
CA SER A 28 -27.11 -4.14 3.38
C SER A 28 -28.26 -4.99 2.78
N ASP A 29 -29.46 -4.91 3.37
CA ASP A 29 -30.62 -5.70 2.96
C ASP A 29 -31.33 -5.13 1.71
N ILE A 30 -31.04 -3.86 1.36
CA ILE A 30 -31.70 -3.16 0.25
C ILE A 30 -30.83 -3.17 -1.00
N VAL A 31 -29.50 -3.36 -0.84
CA VAL A 31 -28.56 -3.36 -1.97
C VAL A 31 -28.85 -4.58 -2.87
N PRO A 32 -29.24 -4.39 -4.13
CA PRO A 32 -29.53 -5.51 -5.02
C PRO A 32 -28.27 -6.37 -5.21
N ILE A 33 -28.40 -7.68 -5.11
CA ILE A 33 -27.33 -8.65 -5.35
C ILE A 33 -26.66 -8.41 -6.71
N GLY A 34 -27.44 -7.99 -7.71
CA GLY A 34 -26.91 -7.63 -9.04
C GLY A 34 -25.97 -6.43 -9.03
N ALA A 35 -26.19 -5.43 -8.17
CA ALA A 35 -25.28 -4.29 -8.04
C ALA A 35 -23.94 -4.70 -7.41
N LEU A 36 -23.98 -5.58 -6.40
CA LEU A 36 -22.76 -6.14 -5.80
C LEU A 36 -21.97 -7.00 -6.81
N HIS A 37 -22.67 -7.80 -7.62
CA HIS A 37 -22.02 -8.56 -8.71
C HIS A 37 -21.39 -7.65 -9.76
N GLY A 38 -22.08 -6.59 -10.17
CA GLY A 38 -21.55 -5.59 -11.10
C GLY A 38 -20.28 -4.91 -10.55
N LEU A 39 -20.30 -4.52 -9.28
CA LEU A 39 -19.13 -3.93 -8.59
C LEU A 39 -17.94 -4.91 -8.52
N LYS A 40 -18.20 -6.19 -8.23
CA LYS A 40 -17.15 -7.24 -8.23
C LYS A 40 -16.50 -7.40 -9.61
N ILE A 41 -17.29 -7.47 -10.66
CA ILE A 41 -16.78 -7.60 -12.04
C ILE A 41 -15.98 -6.35 -12.43
N ALA A 42 -16.49 -5.16 -12.12
CA ALA A 42 -15.77 -3.91 -12.36
C ALA A 42 -14.45 -3.86 -11.58
N ALA A 43 -14.46 -4.22 -10.29
CA ALA A 43 -13.26 -4.29 -9.46
C ALA A 43 -12.22 -5.25 -10.06
N ALA A 44 -12.62 -6.47 -10.43
CA ALA A 44 -11.72 -7.45 -11.04
C ALA A 44 -11.12 -6.94 -12.37
N ALA A 45 -11.93 -6.31 -13.22
CA ALA A 45 -11.46 -5.73 -14.47
C ALA A 45 -10.45 -4.58 -14.24
N ILE A 46 -10.71 -3.73 -13.25
CA ILE A 46 -9.82 -2.61 -12.90
C ILE A 46 -8.50 -3.13 -12.31
N VAL A 47 -8.55 -4.15 -11.42
CA VAL A 47 -7.34 -4.80 -10.89
C VAL A 47 -6.50 -5.38 -12.02
N ALA A 48 -7.14 -6.13 -12.94
CA ALA A 48 -6.45 -6.72 -14.07
C ALA A 48 -5.82 -5.64 -14.97
N HIS A 49 -6.51 -4.53 -15.22
CA HIS A 49 -5.99 -3.40 -16.00
C HIS A 49 -4.81 -2.72 -15.30
N ALA A 50 -4.94 -2.43 -14.01
CA ALA A 50 -3.88 -1.83 -13.20
C ALA A 50 -2.63 -2.74 -13.15
N LEU A 51 -2.85 -4.04 -12.93
CA LEU A 51 -1.80 -5.04 -12.92
C LEU A 51 -1.07 -5.12 -14.27
N ALA A 52 -1.80 -5.13 -15.38
CA ALA A 52 -1.22 -5.10 -16.71
C ALA A 52 -0.38 -3.83 -16.96
N GLY A 53 -0.86 -2.68 -16.51
CA GLY A 53 -0.13 -1.41 -16.56
C GLY A 53 1.16 -1.45 -15.74
N MET A 54 1.09 -1.93 -14.50
CA MET A 54 2.25 -2.07 -13.62
C MET A 54 3.25 -3.12 -14.14
N ALA A 55 2.78 -4.27 -14.58
CA ALA A 55 3.62 -5.30 -15.16
C ALA A 55 4.40 -4.75 -16.38
N LYS A 56 3.73 -4.04 -17.28
CA LYS A 56 4.37 -3.42 -18.45
C LYS A 56 5.41 -2.38 -18.08
N SER A 57 5.19 -1.59 -17.02
CA SER A 57 6.12 -0.52 -16.62
C SER A 57 7.24 -0.99 -15.70
N LEU A 58 6.96 -1.94 -14.77
CA LEU A 58 7.90 -2.37 -13.75
C LEU A 58 8.64 -3.67 -14.11
N THR A 59 8.07 -4.50 -15.02
CA THR A 59 8.66 -5.76 -15.46
C THR A 59 8.77 -5.83 -16.99
N PRO A 60 9.48 -4.88 -17.67
CA PRO A 60 9.58 -4.86 -19.11
C PRO A 60 10.50 -5.94 -19.69
N ASP A 61 11.35 -6.57 -18.89
CA ASP A 61 12.28 -7.62 -19.31
C ASP A 61 11.91 -8.99 -18.76
N LEU A 62 12.37 -10.05 -19.46
CA LEU A 62 12.06 -11.44 -19.12
C LEU A 62 12.49 -11.81 -17.70
N GLU A 63 13.58 -11.25 -17.22
CA GLU A 63 14.15 -11.58 -15.91
C GLU A 63 13.26 -11.05 -14.77
N ARG A 64 12.75 -9.82 -14.88
CA ARG A 64 11.77 -9.29 -13.94
C ARG A 64 10.44 -10.06 -13.98
N ILE A 65 10.02 -10.49 -15.18
CA ILE A 65 8.82 -11.32 -15.33
C ILE A 65 9.02 -12.67 -14.61
N ILE A 66 10.18 -13.32 -14.76
CA ILE A 66 10.49 -14.57 -14.06
C ILE A 66 10.50 -14.35 -12.54
N LEU A 67 11.16 -13.29 -12.07
CA LEU A 67 11.21 -12.96 -10.64
C LEU A 67 9.81 -12.71 -10.09
N ALA A 68 8.97 -11.95 -10.79
CA ALA A 68 7.58 -11.72 -10.42
C ALA A 68 6.78 -13.04 -10.40
N GLY A 69 6.96 -13.92 -11.39
CA GLY A 69 6.32 -15.23 -11.43
C GLY A 69 6.71 -16.13 -10.25
N ILE A 70 8.00 -16.14 -9.88
CA ILE A 70 8.47 -16.88 -8.71
C ILE A 70 7.84 -16.32 -7.44
N CYS A 71 7.81 -14.99 -7.27
CA CYS A 71 7.18 -14.37 -6.12
C CYS A 71 5.68 -14.68 -6.03
N ALA A 72 4.97 -14.65 -7.16
CA ALA A 72 3.56 -15.01 -7.21
C ALA A 72 3.31 -16.45 -6.77
N LEU A 73 4.10 -17.39 -7.29
CA LEU A 73 4.03 -18.81 -6.91
C LEU A 73 4.33 -19.02 -5.42
N CYS A 74 5.37 -18.37 -4.89
CA CYS A 74 5.74 -18.50 -3.48
C CYS A 74 4.61 -18.02 -2.55
N VAL A 75 3.97 -16.89 -2.84
CA VAL A 75 2.86 -16.38 -2.03
C VAL A 75 1.63 -17.26 -2.15
N SER A 76 1.33 -17.79 -3.34
CA SER A 76 0.19 -18.69 -3.54
C SER A 76 0.33 -20.02 -2.77
N VAL A 77 1.58 -20.48 -2.57
CA VAL A 77 1.87 -21.73 -1.83
C VAL A 77 1.98 -21.48 -0.32
N ILE A 78 2.57 -20.37 0.08
CA ILE A 78 2.85 -20.03 1.49
C ILE A 78 2.02 -18.82 1.89
N SER A 79 0.81 -19.08 2.38
CA SER A 79 -0.14 -18.03 2.83
C SER A 79 0.23 -17.48 4.21
N HIS A 80 1.43 -16.92 4.37
CA HIS A 80 1.88 -16.31 5.61
C HIS A 80 2.20 -14.82 5.40
N PRO A 81 1.68 -13.89 6.24
CA PRO A 81 1.90 -12.44 6.06
C PRO A 81 3.36 -12.02 5.96
N ALA A 82 4.26 -12.67 6.74
CA ALA A 82 5.69 -12.41 6.68
C ALA A 82 6.33 -12.77 5.32
N MET A 83 5.70 -13.65 4.52
CA MET A 83 6.24 -14.07 3.22
C MET A 83 6.34 -12.89 2.25
N GLN A 84 5.39 -11.97 2.30
CA GLN A 84 5.43 -10.77 1.47
C GLN A 84 6.68 -9.93 1.75
N MET A 85 7.01 -9.71 3.03
CA MET A 85 8.23 -8.99 3.41
C MET A 85 9.50 -9.73 2.96
N VAL A 86 9.53 -11.04 3.16
CA VAL A 86 10.68 -11.88 2.74
C VAL A 86 10.90 -11.77 1.24
N LEU A 87 9.84 -11.81 0.43
CA LEU A 87 9.95 -11.70 -1.02
C LEU A 87 10.37 -10.29 -1.48
N ILE A 88 9.90 -9.24 -0.84
CA ILE A 88 10.33 -7.87 -1.14
C ILE A 88 11.83 -7.71 -0.83
N ILE A 89 12.27 -8.18 0.34
CA ILE A 89 13.67 -8.11 0.76
C ILE A 89 14.55 -8.98 -0.15
N SER A 90 14.13 -10.20 -0.46
CA SER A 90 14.89 -11.10 -1.33
C SER A 90 15.01 -10.57 -2.76
N GLY A 91 13.95 -9.95 -3.29
CA GLY A 91 13.99 -9.28 -4.58
C GLY A 91 14.96 -8.08 -4.59
N GLY A 92 14.93 -7.27 -3.55
CA GLY A 92 15.88 -6.18 -3.39
C GLY A 92 17.33 -6.67 -3.28
N LEU A 93 17.57 -7.74 -2.52
CA LEU A 93 18.89 -8.36 -2.39
C LEU A 93 19.35 -8.98 -3.71
N TYR A 94 18.48 -9.66 -4.42
CA TYR A 94 18.77 -10.17 -5.76
C TYR A 94 19.16 -9.05 -6.73
N GLY A 95 18.42 -7.93 -6.72
CA GLY A 95 18.78 -6.75 -7.49
C GLY A 95 20.16 -6.21 -7.14
N LEU A 96 20.51 -6.16 -5.84
CA LEU A 96 21.81 -5.68 -5.35
C LEU A 96 22.98 -6.55 -5.82
N LEU A 97 22.79 -7.86 -5.92
CA LEU A 97 23.82 -8.84 -6.30
C LEU A 97 24.09 -8.87 -7.81
N ARG A 98 23.27 -8.21 -8.62
CA ARG A 98 23.47 -8.17 -10.08
C ARG A 98 24.68 -7.29 -10.47
N PRO A 99 25.42 -7.68 -11.51
CA PRO A 99 26.50 -6.85 -12.07
C PRO A 99 25.93 -5.56 -12.70
N ILE A 100 26.61 -4.44 -12.45
CA ILE A 100 26.18 -3.08 -12.80
C ILE A 100 25.97 -2.88 -14.31
N SER A 101 26.64 -3.68 -15.15
CA SER A 101 26.66 -3.55 -16.62
C SER A 101 25.41 -4.04 -17.36
N SER A 102 24.44 -4.67 -16.66
CA SER A 102 23.31 -5.36 -17.31
C SER A 102 21.97 -4.62 -17.21
N VAL A 103 21.92 -3.46 -16.56
CA VAL A 103 20.65 -2.74 -16.35
C VAL A 103 20.64 -1.43 -17.14
N VAL A 104 20.01 -1.46 -18.31
CA VAL A 104 19.55 -0.24 -18.97
C VAL A 104 18.40 0.31 -18.13
N LEU A 105 18.72 1.31 -17.32
CA LEU A 105 17.75 1.94 -16.41
C LEU A 105 17.02 3.06 -17.16
N ASP A 106 16.11 2.72 -18.04
CA ASP A 106 14.96 3.55 -18.36
C ASP A 106 13.89 3.39 -17.27
N ILE A 107 14.26 3.73 -16.03
CA ILE A 107 13.25 4.10 -15.06
C ILE A 107 12.87 5.53 -15.45
N PRO A 108 11.62 5.80 -15.82
CA PRO A 108 11.14 7.16 -15.88
C PRO A 108 11.09 7.65 -14.43
N VAL A 109 12.24 8.03 -13.93
CA VAL A 109 12.35 8.79 -12.70
C VAL A 109 11.87 10.18 -13.09
N GLY A 110 10.57 10.40 -12.95
CA GLY A 110 10.00 11.73 -12.87
C GLY A 110 10.48 12.45 -11.61
N VAL A 111 11.73 12.28 -11.27
CA VAL A 111 12.44 13.07 -10.29
C VAL A 111 12.94 14.29 -11.05
N GLN A 112 12.04 15.27 -11.20
CA GLN A 112 12.50 16.63 -11.29
C GLN A 112 13.45 16.80 -10.10
N SER A 113 14.69 17.21 -10.41
CA SER A 113 15.73 17.45 -9.41
C SER A 113 15.13 18.31 -8.30
N PHE A 114 14.90 17.75 -7.13
CA PHE A 114 14.59 18.52 -5.91
C PHE A 114 15.82 19.29 -5.41
N SER A 115 16.78 19.56 -6.30
CA SER A 115 18.06 20.22 -6.01
C SER A 115 17.93 21.60 -5.35
N GLU A 116 16.73 22.14 -5.24
CA GLU A 116 16.48 23.41 -4.53
C GLU A 116 16.09 23.24 -3.05
N LEU A 117 15.74 22.04 -2.61
CA LEU A 117 15.40 21.74 -1.21
C LEU A 117 16.59 21.15 -0.48
N LYS A 118 17.59 21.96 -0.12
CA LYS A 118 18.60 21.57 0.85
C LYS A 118 17.94 21.36 2.21
N VAL A 119 17.45 20.17 2.47
CA VAL A 119 16.94 19.79 3.79
C VAL A 119 18.07 19.12 4.54
N ASP A 120 18.63 19.82 5.51
CA ASP A 120 19.69 19.26 6.38
C ASP A 120 19.09 18.12 7.23
N PHE A 121 19.90 17.06 7.41
CA PHE A 121 19.55 15.93 8.26
C PHE A 121 19.62 16.36 9.73
N GLY A 122 18.47 16.69 10.31
CA GLY A 122 18.34 17.23 11.65
C GLY A 122 17.59 16.29 12.61
N GLN A 123 17.42 16.74 13.85
CA GLN A 123 16.76 15.99 14.90
C GLN A 123 15.31 15.58 14.54
N ARG A 124 14.61 16.40 13.74
CA ARG A 124 13.22 16.12 13.32
C ARG A 124 13.12 14.88 12.43
N GLN A 125 14.06 14.71 11.51
CA GLN A 125 14.12 13.58 10.58
C GLN A 125 14.41 12.29 11.34
N ILE A 126 15.37 12.33 12.26
CA ILE A 126 15.70 11.20 13.14
C ILE A 126 14.48 10.83 14.01
N ALA A 127 13.80 11.82 14.59
CA ALA A 127 12.61 11.60 15.39
C ALA A 127 11.48 10.93 14.58
N CYS A 128 11.22 11.39 13.34
CA CYS A 128 10.22 10.79 12.46
C CYS A 128 10.53 9.32 12.16
N LEU A 129 11.79 9.00 11.86
CA LEU A 129 12.20 7.60 11.63
C LEU A 129 12.09 6.76 12.89
N PHE A 130 12.47 7.32 14.05
CA PHE A 130 12.36 6.63 15.33
C PHE A 130 10.90 6.32 15.68
N VAL A 131 10.00 7.30 15.46
CA VAL A 131 8.55 7.11 15.63
C VAL A 131 8.02 6.07 14.63
N PHE A 132 8.44 6.13 13.37
CA PHE A 132 8.03 5.16 12.36
C PHE A 132 8.39 3.72 12.77
N PHE A 133 9.65 3.45 13.08
CA PHE A 133 10.08 2.12 13.49
C PHE A 133 9.53 1.71 14.85
N GLY A 134 9.40 2.67 15.77
CA GLY A 134 8.78 2.46 17.08
C GLY A 134 7.31 2.02 16.96
N LEU A 135 6.54 2.66 16.09
CA LEU A 135 5.16 2.26 15.79
C LEU A 135 5.11 0.93 15.04
N LEU A 136 5.97 0.73 14.03
CA LEU A 136 5.98 -0.50 13.23
C LEU A 136 6.25 -1.76 14.09
N CYS A 137 7.13 -1.64 15.08
CA CYS A 137 7.45 -2.75 15.99
C CYS A 137 6.57 -2.76 17.24
N GLY A 138 6.16 -1.60 17.74
CA GLY A 138 5.43 -1.46 18.99
C GLY A 138 3.93 -1.71 18.88
N LEU A 139 3.29 -1.27 17.78
CA LEU A 139 1.85 -1.47 17.60
C LEU A 139 1.42 -2.94 17.65
N PRO A 140 2.10 -3.90 16.95
CA PRO A 140 1.71 -5.30 17.05
C PRO A 140 1.79 -5.84 18.48
N LEU A 141 2.83 -5.46 19.24
CA LEU A 141 3.01 -5.89 20.64
C LEU A 141 1.91 -5.31 21.55
N ILE A 142 1.55 -4.06 21.35
CA ILE A 142 0.51 -3.38 22.13
C ILE A 142 -0.87 -3.94 21.78
N ALA A 143 -1.15 -4.14 20.49
CA ALA A 143 -2.42 -4.67 20.02
C ALA A 143 -2.69 -6.09 20.55
N THR A 144 -1.67 -6.95 20.56
CA THR A 144 -1.78 -8.30 21.13
C THR A 144 -1.93 -8.30 22.66
N SER A 145 -1.27 -7.35 23.35
CA SER A 145 -1.30 -7.27 24.81
C SER A 145 -2.62 -6.72 25.36
N LEU A 146 -3.24 -5.76 24.67
CA LEU A 146 -4.45 -5.07 25.15
C LEU A 146 -5.74 -5.62 24.54
N THR A 147 -5.68 -6.59 23.62
CA THR A 147 -6.85 -7.23 22.98
C THR A 147 -7.93 -6.24 22.51
N SER A 148 -7.51 -5.06 22.03
CA SER A 148 -8.40 -4.00 21.57
C SER A 148 -8.58 -4.05 20.07
N GLN A 149 -9.82 -4.14 19.60
CA GLN A 149 -10.15 -4.12 18.16
C GLN A 149 -9.60 -2.87 17.46
N THR A 150 -9.75 -1.70 18.10
CA THR A 150 -9.25 -0.44 17.54
C THR A 150 -7.73 -0.45 17.36
N LEU A 151 -6.98 -0.99 18.33
CA LEU A 151 -5.52 -1.10 18.23
C LEU A 151 -5.12 -2.10 17.14
N THR A 152 -5.85 -3.20 16.99
CA THR A 152 -5.63 -4.17 15.90
C THR A 152 -5.86 -3.52 14.53
N LEU A 153 -6.90 -2.70 14.40
CA LEU A 153 -7.14 -1.93 13.17
C LEU A 153 -6.00 -0.94 12.90
N ILE A 154 -5.60 -0.15 13.90
CA ILE A 154 -4.49 0.81 13.76
C ILE A 154 -3.21 0.09 13.32
N ASP A 155 -2.87 -1.04 13.94
CA ASP A 155 -1.70 -1.84 13.56
C ASP A 155 -1.79 -2.35 12.11
N GLY A 156 -2.88 -3.01 11.74
CA GLY A 156 -3.07 -3.56 10.41
C GLY A 156 -2.99 -2.50 9.30
N PHE A 157 -3.66 -1.34 9.50
CA PHE A 157 -3.64 -0.26 8.52
C PHE A 157 -2.30 0.50 8.49
N PHE A 158 -1.67 0.73 9.63
CA PHE A 158 -0.33 1.33 9.70
C PHE A 158 0.70 0.43 9.01
N ARG A 159 0.68 -0.86 9.29
CA ARG A 159 1.59 -1.85 8.69
C ARG A 159 1.36 -1.96 7.19
N SER A 160 0.11 -2.07 6.74
CA SER A 160 -0.23 -2.07 5.32
C SER A 160 0.27 -0.80 4.63
N GLY A 161 0.04 0.39 5.20
CA GLY A 161 0.54 1.65 4.66
C GLY A 161 2.07 1.77 4.63
N SER A 162 2.76 1.12 5.58
CA SER A 162 4.22 1.08 5.66
C SER A 162 4.87 0.21 4.58
N MET A 163 4.17 -0.80 4.09
CA MET A 163 4.68 -1.82 3.16
C MET A 163 4.29 -1.57 1.70
N VAL A 164 3.67 -0.45 1.40
CA VAL A 164 3.31 -0.11 0.03
C VAL A 164 4.53 0.39 -0.74
N PHE A 165 5.06 -0.46 -1.62
CA PHE A 165 6.11 -0.12 -2.56
C PHE A 165 5.57 -0.20 -3.99
N GLY A 166 5.82 0.80 -4.81
CA GLY A 166 5.53 0.76 -6.25
C GLY A 166 4.16 1.25 -6.70
N GLY A 167 3.21 1.52 -5.81
CA GLY A 167 1.91 2.12 -6.18
C GLY A 167 0.76 1.80 -5.24
N GLY A 168 -0.33 2.58 -5.31
CA GLY A 168 -1.48 2.46 -4.41
C GLY A 168 -2.20 1.11 -4.46
N HIS A 169 -2.12 0.40 -5.58
CA HIS A 169 -2.77 -0.91 -5.73
C HIS A 169 -2.13 -2.02 -4.87
N VAL A 170 -0.87 -1.85 -4.47
CA VAL A 170 -0.16 -2.79 -3.57
C VAL A 170 -0.80 -2.88 -2.19
N VAL A 171 -1.54 -1.86 -1.78
CA VAL A 171 -2.25 -1.87 -0.49
C VAL A 171 -3.36 -2.93 -0.43
N LEU A 172 -3.90 -3.32 -1.58
CA LEU A 172 -5.02 -4.26 -1.63
C LEU A 172 -4.70 -5.64 -1.07
N PRO A 173 -3.69 -6.39 -1.59
CA PRO A 173 -3.35 -7.68 -1.04
C PRO A 173 -2.94 -7.57 0.44
N LEU A 174 -2.30 -6.48 0.84
CA LEU A 174 -1.90 -6.26 2.22
C LEU A 174 -3.13 -6.13 3.14
N LEU A 175 -4.09 -5.27 2.78
CA LEU A 175 -5.33 -5.13 3.55
C LEU A 175 -6.22 -6.38 3.48
N HIS A 176 -6.25 -7.06 2.33
CA HIS A 176 -7.01 -8.30 2.18
C HIS A 176 -6.51 -9.37 3.15
N THR A 177 -5.19 -9.60 3.21
CA THR A 177 -4.58 -10.59 4.11
C THR A 177 -4.71 -10.23 5.59
N GLU A 178 -4.83 -8.96 5.91
CA GLU A 178 -5.02 -8.49 7.29
C GLU A 178 -6.48 -8.57 7.74
N LEU A 179 -7.46 -8.30 6.88
CA LEU A 179 -8.85 -8.08 7.32
C LEU A 179 -9.77 -9.27 7.02
N VAL A 180 -9.63 -9.89 5.85
CA VAL A 180 -10.58 -10.93 5.40
C VAL A 180 -10.40 -12.24 6.15
N PRO A 181 -9.19 -12.78 6.35
CA PRO A 181 -9.00 -14.02 7.12
C PRO A 181 -9.38 -13.88 8.59
N GLN A 182 -9.31 -12.68 9.15
CA GLN A 182 -9.73 -12.39 10.52
C GLN A 182 -11.24 -12.24 10.67
N GLY A 183 -12.00 -12.26 9.55
CA GLY A 183 -13.43 -12.08 9.56
C GLY A 183 -13.91 -10.65 9.86
N LEU A 184 -12.99 -9.67 9.85
CA LEU A 184 -13.33 -8.27 10.09
C LEU A 184 -14.13 -7.66 8.94
N VAL A 185 -13.88 -8.12 7.72
CA VAL A 185 -14.61 -7.72 6.50
C VAL A 185 -14.83 -8.96 5.64
N THR A 186 -16.02 -9.10 5.06
CA THR A 186 -16.25 -10.16 4.08
C THR A 186 -15.52 -9.87 2.77
N HIS A 187 -15.15 -10.91 2.03
CA HIS A 187 -14.54 -10.75 0.71
C HIS A 187 -15.41 -9.89 -0.22
N GLU A 188 -16.72 -10.01 -0.11
CA GLU A 188 -17.70 -9.24 -0.90
C GLU A 188 -17.68 -7.77 -0.58
N THR A 189 -17.73 -7.41 0.71
CA THR A 189 -17.63 -6.02 1.17
C THR A 189 -16.28 -5.41 0.78
N PHE A 190 -15.20 -6.18 0.88
CA PHE A 190 -13.87 -5.75 0.46
C PHE A 190 -13.83 -5.39 -1.03
N LEU A 191 -14.32 -6.27 -1.91
CA LEU A 191 -14.34 -6.03 -3.36
C LEU A 191 -15.27 -4.89 -3.75
N ALA A 192 -16.44 -4.78 -3.12
CA ALA A 192 -17.38 -3.67 -3.35
C ALA A 192 -16.74 -2.32 -3.02
N GLY A 193 -16.07 -2.22 -1.87
CA GLY A 193 -15.35 -1.02 -1.46
C GLY A 193 -14.19 -0.68 -2.38
N TYR A 194 -13.46 -1.68 -2.85
CA TYR A 194 -12.39 -1.47 -3.81
C TYR A 194 -12.92 -0.92 -5.14
N GLY A 195 -13.98 -1.52 -5.69
CA GLY A 195 -14.63 -1.00 -6.90
C GLY A 195 -15.12 0.43 -6.73
N THR A 196 -15.67 0.76 -5.56
CA THR A 196 -16.07 2.12 -5.21
C THR A 196 -14.88 3.08 -5.16
N ALA A 197 -13.77 2.68 -4.53
CA ALA A 197 -12.56 3.49 -4.45
C ALA A 197 -11.94 3.79 -5.82
N GLN A 198 -12.10 2.90 -6.78
CA GLN A 198 -11.63 3.12 -8.16
C GLN A 198 -12.53 4.07 -8.97
N ALA A 199 -13.82 4.14 -8.62
CA ALA A 199 -14.76 5.04 -9.28
C ALA A 199 -14.68 6.49 -8.78
N ILE A 200 -14.08 6.72 -7.61
CA ILE A 200 -13.99 8.03 -6.97
C ILE A 200 -12.63 8.66 -7.26
N PRO A 201 -12.58 9.93 -7.72
CA PRO A 201 -11.31 10.61 -7.90
C PRO A 201 -10.66 10.91 -6.54
N GLY A 202 -9.42 10.44 -6.35
CA GLY A 202 -8.67 10.64 -5.12
C GLY A 202 -7.61 9.56 -4.90
N PRO A 203 -6.87 9.62 -3.78
CA PRO A 203 -5.87 8.59 -3.49
C PRO A 203 -6.55 7.27 -3.12
N LEU A 204 -6.07 6.16 -3.68
CA LEU A 204 -6.62 4.82 -3.41
C LEU A 204 -6.61 4.45 -1.93
N PHE A 205 -5.72 5.05 -1.16
CA PHE A 205 -5.65 4.87 0.30
C PHE A 205 -6.92 5.31 1.05
N THR A 206 -7.80 6.10 0.43
CA THR A 206 -9.12 6.40 1.01
C THR A 206 -10.03 5.18 1.12
N PHE A 207 -9.68 4.07 0.46
CA PHE A 207 -10.28 2.76 0.68
C PHE A 207 -10.22 2.33 2.15
N ALA A 208 -9.17 2.73 2.90
CA ALA A 208 -9.08 2.51 4.33
C ALA A 208 -10.24 3.14 5.11
N ALA A 209 -10.73 4.30 4.66
CA ALA A 209 -11.88 4.96 5.28
C ALA A 209 -13.17 4.15 5.10
N TYR A 210 -13.38 3.56 3.92
CA TYR A 210 -14.51 2.66 3.69
C TYR A 210 -14.43 1.41 4.58
N LEU A 211 -13.30 0.71 4.57
CA LEU A 211 -13.12 -0.50 5.36
C LEU A 211 -13.27 -0.23 6.86
N GLY A 212 -12.63 0.83 7.37
CA GLY A 212 -12.79 1.21 8.77
C GLY A 212 -14.24 1.54 9.13
N THR A 213 -14.98 2.17 8.21
CA THR A 213 -16.39 2.50 8.44
C THR A 213 -17.26 1.25 8.44
N THR A 214 -16.98 0.26 7.62
CA THR A 214 -17.74 -1.01 7.64
C THR A 214 -17.46 -1.86 8.88
N ILE A 215 -16.31 -1.67 9.53
CA ILE A 215 -15.91 -2.43 10.73
C ILE A 215 -16.39 -1.75 12.02
N ASP A 216 -16.16 -0.45 12.17
CA ASP A 216 -16.37 0.28 13.43
C ASP A 216 -17.00 1.68 13.19
N GLY A 217 -17.88 1.78 12.20
CA GLY A 217 -18.60 3.02 11.90
C GLY A 217 -17.68 4.17 11.47
N ILE A 218 -18.20 5.40 11.55
CA ILE A 218 -17.49 6.60 11.08
C ILE A 218 -16.17 6.81 11.84
N ALA A 219 -16.13 6.51 13.13
CA ALA A 219 -14.90 6.62 13.92
C ALA A 219 -13.82 5.66 13.41
N GLY A 220 -14.18 4.41 13.15
CA GLY A 220 -13.29 3.43 12.54
C GLY A 220 -12.76 3.89 11.18
N GLY A 221 -13.63 4.48 10.34
CA GLY A 221 -13.25 5.04 9.05
C GLY A 221 -12.17 6.11 9.16
N LEU A 222 -12.32 7.05 10.08
CA LEU A 222 -11.35 8.12 10.30
C LEU A 222 -10.03 7.59 10.88
N ILE A 223 -10.12 6.67 11.85
CA ILE A 223 -8.93 6.06 12.46
C ILE A 223 -8.11 5.29 11.43
N CYS A 224 -8.75 4.43 10.63
CA CYS A 224 -8.08 3.63 9.60
C CYS A 224 -7.48 4.51 8.50
N LEU A 225 -8.18 5.58 8.10
CA LEU A 225 -7.68 6.57 7.14
C LEU A 225 -6.39 7.24 7.64
N ILE A 226 -6.37 7.68 8.89
CA ILE A 226 -5.20 8.31 9.49
C ILE A 226 -4.07 7.26 9.61
N ALA A 227 -4.37 6.08 10.11
CA ALA A 227 -3.40 5.02 10.34
C ALA A 227 -2.65 4.63 9.06
N ILE A 228 -3.33 4.54 7.91
CA ILE A 228 -2.70 4.14 6.64
C ILE A 228 -1.82 5.24 6.03
N PHE A 229 -2.10 6.52 6.31
CA PHE A 229 -1.32 7.65 5.78
C PHE A 229 -0.13 8.05 6.66
N VAL A 230 -0.21 7.83 7.98
CA VAL A 230 0.85 8.21 8.93
C VAL A 230 2.23 7.68 8.55
N PRO A 231 2.40 6.39 8.15
CA PRO A 231 3.71 5.88 7.72
C PRO A 231 4.32 6.71 6.59
N SER A 232 3.52 7.07 5.59
CA SER A 232 3.98 7.85 4.44
C SER A 232 4.50 9.22 4.84
N PHE A 233 3.82 9.91 5.76
CA PHE A 233 4.30 11.20 6.27
C PHE A 233 5.60 11.06 7.06
N LEU A 234 5.69 10.08 7.94
CA LEU A 234 6.88 9.83 8.74
C LEU A 234 8.08 9.49 7.85
N LEU A 235 7.88 8.63 6.85
CA LEU A 235 8.93 8.24 5.90
C LEU A 235 9.35 9.41 4.99
N VAL A 236 8.40 10.16 4.44
CA VAL A 236 8.73 11.31 3.58
C VAL A 236 9.54 12.34 4.36
N ILE A 237 9.11 12.72 5.57
CA ILE A 237 9.83 13.71 6.37
C ILE A 237 11.20 13.17 6.80
N GLY A 238 11.26 11.90 7.21
CA GLY A 238 12.49 11.28 7.72
C GLY A 238 13.52 10.97 6.65
N MET A 239 13.08 10.53 5.46
CA MET A 239 13.97 10.05 4.39
C MET A 239 14.30 11.11 3.34
N LEU A 240 13.56 12.21 3.26
CA LEU A 240 13.74 13.21 2.21
C LEU A 240 15.19 13.70 2.06
N PRO A 241 15.92 14.04 3.14
CA PRO A 241 17.31 14.51 3.02
C PRO A 241 18.28 13.43 2.54
N VAL A 242 17.96 12.17 2.85
CA VAL A 242 18.82 11.02 2.54
C VAL A 242 18.49 10.48 1.15
N TRP A 243 17.26 10.70 0.68
CA TRP A 243 16.77 10.16 -0.58
C TRP A 243 17.60 10.64 -1.79
N GLU A 244 17.95 11.91 -1.84
CA GLU A 244 18.78 12.45 -2.93
C GLU A 244 20.16 11.79 -2.95
N ALA A 245 20.78 11.64 -1.78
CA ALA A 245 22.06 10.98 -1.66
C ALA A 245 21.98 9.49 -2.06
N ILE A 246 20.95 8.78 -1.58
CA ILE A 246 20.76 7.35 -1.83
C ILE A 246 20.35 7.08 -3.28
N SER A 247 19.44 7.86 -3.84
CA SER A 247 18.95 7.67 -5.22
C SER A 247 20.01 7.92 -6.29
N ALA A 248 21.04 8.70 -5.96
CA ALA A 248 22.20 8.90 -6.83
C ALA A 248 23.09 7.65 -6.95
N TYR A 249 23.02 6.73 -5.98
CA TYR A 249 23.82 5.51 -6.05
C TYR A 249 23.22 4.49 -7.01
N SER A 250 24.03 4.03 -7.96
CA SER A 250 23.63 2.99 -8.92
C SER A 250 23.07 1.74 -8.24
N ARG A 251 23.64 1.33 -7.10
CA ARG A 251 23.19 0.17 -6.31
C ARG A 251 21.76 0.29 -5.83
N MET A 252 21.29 1.49 -5.46
CA MET A 252 19.92 1.72 -5.02
C MET A 252 18.92 1.45 -6.15
N LYS A 253 19.27 1.85 -7.37
CA LYS A 253 18.46 1.57 -8.55
C LYS A 253 18.30 0.06 -8.79
N HIS A 254 19.36 -0.72 -8.55
CA HIS A 254 19.31 -2.18 -8.64
C HIS A 254 18.43 -2.82 -7.56
N ILE A 255 18.49 -2.30 -6.32
CA ILE A 255 17.59 -2.74 -5.24
C ILE A 255 16.13 -2.48 -5.63
N LEU A 256 15.82 -1.26 -6.06
CA LEU A 256 14.47 -0.87 -6.49
C LEU A 256 13.98 -1.69 -7.69
N TRP A 257 14.86 -2.05 -8.61
CA TRP A 257 14.57 -2.93 -9.73
C TRP A 257 14.04 -4.30 -9.25
N GLY A 258 14.72 -4.93 -8.30
CA GLY A 258 14.29 -6.22 -7.74
C GLY A 258 13.05 -6.11 -6.85
N VAL A 259 12.94 -5.07 -6.01
CA VAL A 259 11.77 -4.78 -5.20
C VAL A 259 10.52 -4.62 -6.06
N ASN A 260 10.60 -3.82 -7.13
CA ASN A 260 9.46 -3.57 -8.02
C ASN A 260 8.99 -4.86 -8.71
N ALA A 261 9.91 -5.73 -9.14
CA ALA A 261 9.56 -7.01 -9.73
C ALA A 261 8.85 -7.94 -8.72
N SER A 262 9.33 -7.98 -7.48
CA SER A 262 8.68 -8.76 -6.42
C SER A 262 7.28 -8.25 -6.11
N VAL A 263 7.09 -6.93 -6.05
CA VAL A 263 5.79 -6.30 -5.82
C VAL A 263 4.77 -6.64 -6.92
N VAL A 264 5.19 -6.66 -8.19
CA VAL A 264 4.32 -7.12 -9.29
C VAL A 264 3.91 -8.58 -9.08
N GLY A 265 4.83 -9.43 -8.62
CA GLY A 265 4.54 -10.83 -8.29
C GLY A 265 3.54 -10.98 -7.14
N LEU A 266 3.66 -10.16 -6.09
CA LEU A 266 2.69 -10.14 -4.99
C LEU A 266 1.28 -9.76 -5.46
N LEU A 267 1.19 -8.77 -6.36
CA LEU A 267 -0.08 -8.36 -6.94
C LEU A 267 -0.71 -9.40 -7.87
N LEU A 268 0.11 -10.22 -8.53
CA LEU A 268 -0.37 -11.32 -9.37
C LEU A 268 -1.00 -12.45 -8.55
N ALA A 269 -0.57 -12.61 -7.30
CA ALA A 269 -1.03 -13.67 -6.40
C ALA A 269 -2.25 -13.25 -5.56
N ALA A 270 -2.57 -11.96 -5.51
CA ALA A 270 -3.70 -11.41 -4.73
C ALA A 270 -5.01 -11.44 -5.51
#